data_875c8546c29cfd38422145054ba237b8
#
_entry.id   875c8546c29cfd38422145054ba237b8
#
_cell.length_a   1.000
_cell.length_b   1.000
_cell.length_c   1.000
_cell.angle_alpha   90.00
_cell.angle_beta   90.00
_cell.angle_gamma   90.00
#
_symmetry.space_group_name_H-M   'P 1'
#
loop_
_entity.id
_entity.type
_entity.pdbx_description
1 polymer ?
#
loop_
_entity_poly.entity_id
_entity_poly.type
_entity_poly.pdbx_seq_one_letter_code
_entity_poly.pdbx_strand_id
1 'polypeptide(L)'
;MKYGNEIKNICHLAWPAIIQEAMNTVVTYVDTGMVGSMGATASAAVGLTSTVTWLLGSISVAFGVGVLAVCAQSDGAKDYKKVQIAGQQALFISFIIGLITTIISIIIAPFLPGWLNGAKEIRHDAFLYFLIVSAPFIFRTFIIILSSTLRAVKDMKTPMMINVYMNIINIVLNFFLIYPTRKIFGITVYGAGLSVAGAAIASAISYIVGGILIFRHYYQNKIFDFKHTGFHFHKPVCLECLKISIPVVMERSVICLGHVTFASLIAKLGVVSLATHSIAIQAEQAFYAPGYGFQSAASTLVGNAVGEKDESKVKRMTYLTCAITLSIMAIAGVLLFINAQNIMSIFTPDQKVIALGTRVSRIVSISEPIYGILIILEGTFNGMGDTKAPFVFSLITMWGIRIFGSMLMINVFSFGLESVWIMMVLDNISRCLLLSTRFLKGKWKYRVYQ
;
A
#
# COMPACT_ATOMS: atom_id res chain seq x y z
N MET A 1 -12.14 -21.23 -26.35
CA MET A 1 -11.39 -20.32 -25.44
C MET A 1 -10.91 -21.10 -24.22
N LYS A 2 -9.67 -21.61 -24.26
CA LYS A 2 -9.13 -22.57 -23.27
C LYS A 2 -9.01 -22.01 -21.83
N TYR A 3 -8.97 -20.69 -21.65
CA TYR A 3 -8.73 -20.02 -20.35
C TYR A 3 -9.79 -18.99 -19.96
N GLY A 4 -10.94 -18.96 -20.64
CA GLY A 4 -11.97 -17.94 -20.41
C GLY A 4 -12.53 -17.91 -18.98
N ASN A 5 -12.75 -19.08 -18.38
CA ASN A 5 -13.23 -19.18 -17.00
C ASN A 5 -12.19 -18.69 -15.97
N GLU A 6 -10.90 -18.94 -16.24
CA GLU A 6 -9.82 -18.51 -15.35
C GLU A 6 -9.63 -17.00 -15.40
N ILE A 7 -9.64 -16.41 -16.59
CA ILE A 7 -9.60 -14.95 -16.78
C ILE A 7 -10.80 -14.30 -16.08
N LYS A 8 -12.02 -14.85 -16.27
CA LYS A 8 -13.22 -14.36 -15.59
C LYS A 8 -13.07 -14.41 -14.07
N ASN A 9 -12.49 -15.49 -13.54
CA ASN A 9 -12.25 -15.64 -12.10
C ASN A 9 -11.21 -14.64 -11.58
N ILE A 10 -10.10 -14.45 -12.30
CA ILE A 10 -9.07 -13.44 -11.98
C ILE A 10 -9.70 -12.04 -11.93
N CYS A 11 -10.44 -11.65 -12.97
CA CYS A 11 -11.11 -10.35 -13.02
C CYS A 11 -12.16 -10.20 -11.92
N HIS A 12 -12.93 -11.25 -11.63
CA HIS A 12 -13.95 -11.24 -10.57
C HIS A 12 -13.34 -11.05 -9.18
N LEU A 13 -12.14 -11.56 -8.93
CA LEU A 13 -11.44 -11.34 -7.66
C LEU A 13 -10.70 -9.99 -7.64
N ALA A 14 -10.20 -9.52 -8.78
CA ALA A 14 -9.44 -8.27 -8.85
C ALA A 14 -10.31 -7.01 -8.74
N TRP A 15 -11.52 -6.97 -9.37
CA TRP A 15 -12.31 -5.75 -9.46
C TRP A 15 -12.68 -5.12 -8.11
N PRO A 16 -13.02 -5.87 -7.02
CA PRO A 16 -13.30 -5.24 -5.74
C PRO A 16 -12.04 -4.61 -5.13
N ALA A 17 -10.88 -5.27 -5.29
CA ALA A 17 -9.62 -4.74 -4.82
C ALA A 17 -9.19 -3.49 -5.62
N ILE A 18 -9.45 -3.46 -6.93
CA ILE A 18 -9.21 -2.26 -7.77
C ILE A 18 -10.06 -1.08 -7.29
N ILE A 19 -11.35 -1.30 -7.03
CA ILE A 19 -12.23 -0.24 -6.49
C ILE A 19 -11.71 0.25 -5.13
N GLN A 20 -11.30 -0.67 -4.27
CA GLN A 20 -10.73 -0.31 -2.97
C GLN A 20 -9.50 0.58 -3.12
N GLU A 21 -8.54 0.24 -3.99
CA GLU A 21 -7.33 1.04 -4.21
C GLU A 21 -7.63 2.38 -4.89
N ALA A 22 -8.55 2.40 -5.84
CA ALA A 22 -9.01 3.63 -6.46
C ALA A 22 -9.66 4.58 -5.43
N MET A 23 -10.53 4.05 -4.55
CA MET A 23 -11.13 4.83 -3.47
C MET A 23 -10.10 5.36 -2.47
N ASN A 24 -9.08 4.56 -2.11
CA ASN A 24 -7.98 5.02 -1.27
C ASN A 24 -7.23 6.19 -1.91
N THR A 25 -6.98 6.11 -3.22
CA THR A 25 -6.34 7.20 -3.98
C THR A 25 -7.19 8.46 -4.00
N VAL A 26 -8.49 8.33 -4.29
CA VAL A 26 -9.43 9.47 -4.30
C VAL A 26 -9.47 10.15 -2.92
N VAL A 27 -9.58 9.38 -1.84
CA VAL A 27 -9.61 9.94 -0.47
C VAL A 27 -8.30 10.65 -0.15
N THR A 28 -7.15 10.07 -0.51
CA THR A 28 -5.85 10.72 -0.31
C THR A 28 -5.79 12.08 -1.02
N TYR A 29 -6.32 12.19 -2.23
CA TYR A 29 -6.37 13.46 -2.95
C TYR A 29 -7.36 14.46 -2.34
N VAL A 30 -8.54 13.98 -1.92
CA VAL A 30 -9.53 14.82 -1.23
C VAL A 30 -8.96 15.36 0.08
N ASP A 31 -8.37 14.49 0.90
CA ASP A 31 -7.76 14.88 2.18
C ASP A 31 -6.64 15.90 1.98
N THR A 32 -5.74 15.62 1.02
CA THR A 32 -4.63 16.54 0.68
C THR A 32 -5.16 17.89 0.18
N GLY A 33 -6.20 17.89 -0.66
CA GLY A 33 -6.82 19.11 -1.16
C GLY A 33 -7.54 19.91 -0.06
N MET A 34 -8.27 19.22 0.83
CA MET A 34 -8.98 19.86 1.94
C MET A 34 -8.02 20.45 2.96
N VAL A 35 -6.98 19.71 3.36
CA VAL A 35 -5.93 20.23 4.26
C VAL A 35 -5.11 21.32 3.57
N GLY A 36 -4.82 21.17 2.28
CA GLY A 36 -4.09 22.17 1.48
C GLY A 36 -4.81 23.52 1.40
N SER A 37 -6.14 23.51 1.37
CA SER A 37 -6.95 24.73 1.38
C SER A 37 -6.85 25.55 2.68
N MET A 38 -6.35 24.93 3.77
CA MET A 38 -6.11 25.60 5.06
C MET A 38 -4.76 26.33 5.13
N GLY A 39 -3.91 26.14 4.14
CA GLY A 39 -2.62 26.82 4.00
C GLY A 39 -1.40 25.90 4.03
N ALA A 40 -0.25 26.47 3.73
CA ALA A 40 1.01 25.74 3.61
C ALA A 40 1.46 25.10 4.94
N THR A 41 1.22 25.74 6.08
CA THR A 41 1.56 25.24 7.41
C THR A 41 0.80 23.97 7.76
N ALA A 42 -0.51 23.92 7.45
CA ALA A 42 -1.35 22.74 7.64
C ALA A 42 -0.86 21.55 6.80
N SER A 43 -0.60 21.77 5.51
CA SER A 43 -0.04 20.76 4.61
C SER A 43 1.33 20.26 5.07
N ALA A 44 2.20 21.16 5.54
CA ALA A 44 3.51 20.81 6.04
C ALA A 44 3.44 19.97 7.32
N ALA A 45 2.52 20.26 8.24
CA ALA A 45 2.33 19.48 9.46
C ALA A 45 1.90 18.04 9.16
N VAL A 46 0.93 17.84 8.25
CA VAL A 46 0.48 16.51 7.82
C VAL A 46 1.58 15.77 7.06
N GLY A 47 2.21 16.44 6.10
CA GLY A 47 3.29 15.89 5.28
C GLY A 47 4.49 15.41 6.10
N LEU A 48 4.85 16.16 7.16
CA LEU A 48 5.99 15.82 8.05
C LEU A 48 5.81 14.42 8.66
N THR A 49 4.60 14.05 9.07
CA THR A 49 4.32 12.79 9.79
C THR A 49 3.93 11.63 8.86
N SER A 50 3.65 11.92 7.58
CA SER A 50 3.10 10.96 6.62
C SER A 50 3.99 9.72 6.42
N THR A 51 5.31 9.91 6.29
CA THR A 51 6.27 8.81 6.09
C THR A 51 6.28 7.83 7.25
N VAL A 52 6.23 8.33 8.50
CA VAL A 52 6.21 7.46 9.69
C VAL A 52 4.86 6.75 9.81
N THR A 53 3.76 7.44 9.55
CA THR A 53 2.41 6.86 9.51
C THR A 53 2.31 5.76 8.45
N TRP A 54 2.94 5.96 7.28
CA TRP A 54 3.01 4.95 6.22
C TRP A 54 3.84 3.74 6.64
N LEU A 55 5.02 3.95 7.26
CA LEU A 55 5.87 2.87 7.75
C LEU A 55 5.14 2.00 8.77
N LEU A 56 4.49 2.59 9.76
CA LEU A 56 3.72 1.88 10.78
C LEU A 56 2.54 1.10 10.16
N GLY A 57 1.83 1.69 9.20
CA GLY A 57 0.78 1.01 8.45
C GLY A 57 1.31 -0.17 7.62
N SER A 58 2.50 -0.03 7.02
CA SER A 58 3.12 -1.07 6.20
C SER A 58 3.52 -2.32 6.99
N ILE A 59 3.80 -2.17 8.29
CA ILE A 59 4.00 -3.32 9.21
C ILE A 59 2.73 -4.17 9.26
N SER A 60 1.56 -3.56 9.43
CA SER A 60 0.28 -4.28 9.42
C SER A 60 0.03 -5.00 8.10
N VAL A 61 0.38 -4.37 6.96
CA VAL A 61 0.29 -5.00 5.63
C VAL A 61 1.17 -6.24 5.55
N ALA A 62 2.39 -6.18 6.07
CA ALA A 62 3.32 -7.31 6.05
C ALA A 62 2.78 -8.52 6.85
N PHE A 63 2.16 -8.29 8.01
CA PHE A 63 1.49 -9.36 8.77
C PHE A 63 0.24 -9.87 8.05
N GLY A 64 -0.49 -9.00 7.35
CA GLY A 64 -1.59 -9.38 6.48
C GLY A 64 -1.16 -10.35 5.36
N VAL A 65 0.02 -10.15 4.77
CA VAL A 65 0.59 -11.05 3.75
C VAL A 65 0.86 -12.45 4.32
N GLY A 66 1.45 -12.55 5.52
CA GLY A 66 1.73 -13.85 6.14
C GLY A 66 0.46 -14.64 6.43
N VAL A 67 -0.55 -14.00 6.99
CA VAL A 67 -1.84 -14.65 7.27
C VAL A 67 -2.57 -15.02 5.98
N LEU A 68 -2.56 -14.14 4.96
CA LEU A 68 -3.16 -14.40 3.65
C LEU A 68 -2.54 -15.66 3.03
N ALA A 69 -1.21 -15.77 3.02
CA ALA A 69 -0.52 -16.92 2.44
C ALA A 69 -0.94 -18.24 3.13
N VAL A 70 -0.89 -18.29 4.45
CA VAL A 70 -1.26 -19.50 5.21
C VAL A 70 -2.74 -19.87 5.02
N CYS A 71 -3.65 -18.89 5.08
CA CYS A 71 -5.07 -19.13 4.87
C CYS A 71 -5.37 -19.57 3.43
N ALA A 72 -4.79 -18.91 2.41
CA ALA A 72 -5.04 -19.23 1.01
C ALA A 72 -4.50 -20.63 0.65
N GLN A 73 -3.32 -21.00 1.15
CA GLN A 73 -2.76 -22.33 0.95
C GLN A 73 -3.61 -23.40 1.64
N SER A 74 -4.09 -23.14 2.85
CA SER A 74 -4.96 -24.07 3.57
C SER A 74 -6.33 -24.22 2.90
N ASP A 75 -6.90 -23.12 2.35
CA ASP A 75 -8.15 -23.15 1.58
C ASP A 75 -7.99 -23.98 0.29
N GLY A 76 -6.88 -23.80 -0.42
CA GLY A 76 -6.54 -24.60 -1.60
C GLY A 76 -6.35 -26.08 -1.29
N ALA A 77 -5.73 -26.41 -0.17
CA ALA A 77 -5.57 -27.78 0.33
C ALA A 77 -6.87 -28.39 0.85
N LYS A 78 -7.97 -27.64 0.91
CA LYS A 78 -9.25 -28.00 1.52
C LYS A 78 -9.14 -28.40 3.00
N ASP A 79 -8.09 -27.93 3.68
CA ASP A 79 -7.91 -28.08 5.11
C ASP A 79 -8.63 -26.96 5.86
N TYR A 80 -9.96 -27.07 5.90
CA TYR A 80 -10.83 -26.07 6.51
C TYR A 80 -10.55 -25.87 8.01
N LYS A 81 -10.02 -26.92 8.69
CA LYS A 81 -9.63 -26.80 10.09
C LYS A 81 -8.42 -25.88 10.24
N LYS A 82 -7.42 -26.00 9.36
CA LYS A 82 -6.27 -25.10 9.36
C LYS A 82 -6.65 -23.69 8.94
N VAL A 83 -7.59 -23.52 7.99
CA VAL A 83 -8.16 -22.20 7.61
C VAL A 83 -8.79 -21.53 8.83
N GLN A 84 -9.59 -22.25 9.58
CA GLN A 84 -10.23 -21.76 10.80
C GLN A 84 -9.21 -21.33 11.87
N ILE A 85 -8.23 -22.19 12.13
CA ILE A 85 -7.16 -21.89 13.09
C ILE A 85 -6.36 -20.65 12.62
N ALA A 86 -5.97 -20.59 11.34
CA ALA A 86 -5.22 -19.46 10.80
C ALA A 86 -6.02 -18.16 10.88
N GLY A 87 -7.34 -18.22 10.65
CA GLY A 87 -8.24 -17.09 10.85
C GLY A 87 -8.31 -16.63 12.30
N GLN A 88 -8.31 -17.54 13.27
CA GLN A 88 -8.24 -17.19 14.69
C GLN A 88 -6.90 -16.55 15.05
N GLN A 89 -5.79 -17.10 14.52
CA GLN A 89 -4.46 -16.48 14.73
C GLN A 89 -4.37 -15.10 14.06
N ALA A 90 -5.06 -14.87 12.93
CA ALA A 90 -5.13 -13.54 12.30
C ALA A 90 -5.70 -12.49 13.26
N LEU A 91 -6.75 -12.82 13.99
CA LEU A 91 -7.34 -11.93 14.99
C LEU A 91 -6.34 -11.64 16.13
N PHE A 92 -5.67 -12.68 16.61
CA PHE A 92 -4.64 -12.53 17.66
C PHE A 92 -3.46 -11.65 17.19
N ILE A 93 -2.92 -11.96 16.01
CA ILE A 93 -1.81 -11.19 15.41
C ILE A 93 -2.24 -9.73 15.21
N SER A 94 -3.45 -9.49 14.69
CA SER A 94 -3.94 -8.13 14.48
C SER A 94 -4.10 -7.34 15.77
N PHE A 95 -4.53 -7.99 16.85
CA PHE A 95 -4.62 -7.37 18.18
C PHE A 95 -3.25 -7.00 18.73
N ILE A 96 -2.31 -7.96 18.74
CA ILE A 96 -0.95 -7.74 19.29
C ILE A 96 -0.20 -6.68 18.47
N ILE A 97 -0.17 -6.81 17.14
CA ILE A 97 0.53 -5.85 16.28
C ILE A 97 -0.14 -4.47 16.35
N GLY A 98 -1.48 -4.42 16.36
CA GLY A 98 -2.22 -3.18 16.52
C GLY A 98 -1.95 -2.50 17.86
N LEU A 99 -1.88 -3.26 18.94
CA LEU A 99 -1.55 -2.73 20.26
C LEU A 99 -0.11 -2.20 20.31
N ILE A 100 0.86 -2.98 19.82
CA ILE A 100 2.27 -2.58 19.78
C ILE A 100 2.45 -1.31 18.95
N THR A 101 1.88 -1.26 17.74
CA THR A 101 1.99 -0.08 16.88
C THR A 101 1.30 1.14 17.49
N THR A 102 0.16 0.98 18.16
CA THR A 102 -0.52 2.07 18.88
C THR A 102 0.35 2.60 20.02
N ILE A 103 0.89 1.71 20.88
CA ILE A 103 1.74 2.11 22.00
C ILE A 103 3.01 2.83 21.52
N ILE A 104 3.70 2.25 20.55
CA ILE A 104 4.90 2.87 19.95
C ILE A 104 4.56 4.26 19.40
N SER A 105 3.47 4.39 18.67
CA SER A 105 3.04 5.66 18.07
C SER A 105 2.77 6.72 19.12
N ILE A 106 2.06 6.38 20.20
CA ILE A 106 1.77 7.32 21.30
C ILE A 106 3.06 7.76 21.98
N ILE A 107 4.00 6.83 22.23
CA ILE A 107 5.29 7.14 22.89
C ILE A 107 6.14 8.07 22.01
N ILE A 108 6.21 7.83 20.71
CA ILE A 108 7.06 8.64 19.81
C ILE A 108 6.40 9.96 19.40
N ALA A 109 5.08 10.09 19.50
CA ALA A 109 4.34 11.26 19.05
C ALA A 109 4.92 12.62 19.50
N PRO A 110 5.24 12.84 20.79
CA PRO A 110 5.76 14.14 21.25
C PRO A 110 7.17 14.45 20.70
N PHE A 111 7.97 13.44 20.37
CA PHE A 111 9.33 13.60 19.90
C PHE A 111 9.45 13.68 18.38
N LEU A 112 8.49 13.09 17.67
CA LEU A 112 8.51 12.91 16.22
C LEU A 112 8.72 14.20 15.43
N PRO A 113 7.99 15.32 15.68
CA PRO A 113 8.20 16.54 14.92
C PRO A 113 9.59 17.14 15.14
N GLY A 114 10.18 16.93 16.31
CA GLY A 114 11.55 17.33 16.62
C GLY A 114 12.59 16.48 15.87
N TRP A 115 12.46 15.17 15.88
CA TRP A 115 13.35 14.25 15.17
C TRP A 115 13.36 14.44 13.66
N LEU A 116 12.24 14.88 13.11
CA LEU A 116 12.09 15.17 11.68
C LEU A 116 12.49 16.62 11.32
N ASN A 117 13.11 17.37 12.25
CA ASN A 117 13.52 18.77 12.07
C ASN A 117 12.37 19.68 11.60
N GLY A 118 11.14 19.41 12.07
CA GLY A 118 9.99 20.25 11.77
C GLY A 118 10.21 21.70 12.28
N ALA A 119 9.77 22.69 11.49
CA ALA A 119 9.78 24.09 11.91
C ALA A 119 8.95 24.27 13.19
N LYS A 120 9.35 25.21 14.06
CA LYS A 120 8.69 25.40 15.37
C LYS A 120 7.19 25.64 15.25
N GLU A 121 6.77 26.37 14.22
CA GLU A 121 5.40 26.77 13.95
C GLU A 121 4.48 25.57 13.64
N ILE A 122 4.99 24.50 13.05
CA ILE A 122 4.20 23.33 12.65
C ILE A 122 4.30 22.15 13.62
N ARG A 123 5.22 22.20 14.60
CA ARG A 123 5.47 21.05 15.49
C ARG A 123 4.24 20.64 16.31
N HIS A 124 3.50 21.61 16.79
CA HIS A 124 2.29 21.33 17.60
C HIS A 124 1.21 20.65 16.76
N ASP A 125 0.93 21.16 15.57
CA ASP A 125 -0.07 20.59 14.68
C ASP A 125 0.35 19.20 14.17
N ALA A 126 1.61 19.03 13.84
CA ALA A 126 2.18 17.74 13.45
C ALA A 126 2.10 16.68 14.58
N PHE A 127 2.38 17.09 15.83
CA PHE A 127 2.21 16.24 17.00
C PHE A 127 0.74 15.84 17.20
N LEU A 128 -0.17 16.80 17.21
CA LEU A 128 -1.61 16.52 17.40
C LEU A 128 -2.14 15.64 16.28
N TYR A 129 -1.81 15.94 15.02
CA TYR A 129 -2.23 15.13 13.88
C TYR A 129 -1.75 13.68 14.02
N PHE A 130 -0.45 13.49 14.27
CA PHE A 130 0.12 12.16 14.39
C PHE A 130 -0.48 11.40 15.57
N LEU A 131 -0.62 12.03 16.74
CA LEU A 131 -1.20 11.40 17.93
C LEU A 131 -2.63 10.94 17.68
N ILE A 132 -3.49 11.82 17.14
CA ILE A 132 -4.91 11.54 16.92
C ILE A 132 -5.09 10.42 15.87
N VAL A 133 -4.37 10.48 14.76
CA VAL A 133 -4.45 9.45 13.69
C VAL A 133 -3.89 8.12 14.17
N SER A 134 -2.87 8.14 15.02
CA SER A 134 -2.19 6.93 15.49
C SER A 134 -2.85 6.26 16.70
N ALA A 135 -3.60 7.02 17.50
CA ALA A 135 -4.31 6.45 18.67
C ALA A 135 -5.20 5.24 18.30
N PRO A 136 -5.97 5.24 17.20
CA PRO A 136 -6.76 4.09 16.77
C PRO A 136 -6.01 3.11 15.84
N PHE A 137 -4.69 3.03 15.85
CA PHE A 137 -3.94 2.10 14.97
C PHE A 137 -4.35 0.64 15.12
N ILE A 138 -4.80 0.24 16.30
CA ILE A 138 -5.34 -1.11 16.52
C ILE A 138 -6.51 -1.41 15.56
N PHE A 139 -7.43 -0.46 15.36
CA PHE A 139 -8.56 -0.63 14.43
C PHE A 139 -8.09 -0.64 12.97
N ARG A 140 -7.12 0.20 12.62
CA ARG A 140 -6.49 0.20 11.30
C ARG A 140 -5.82 -1.15 11.02
N THR A 141 -5.14 -1.72 12.00
CA THR A 141 -4.50 -3.04 11.89
C THR A 141 -5.55 -4.15 11.70
N PHE A 142 -6.68 -4.09 12.41
CA PHE A 142 -7.81 -5.00 12.16
C PHE A 142 -8.30 -4.90 10.72
N ILE A 143 -8.52 -3.69 10.19
CA ILE A 143 -8.95 -3.50 8.80
C ILE A 143 -7.97 -4.18 7.85
N ILE A 144 -6.66 -4.00 8.02
CA ILE A 144 -5.64 -4.51 7.10
C ILE A 144 -5.52 -6.04 7.18
N ILE A 145 -5.30 -6.60 8.37
CA ILE A 145 -4.99 -8.03 8.55
C ILE A 145 -6.24 -8.88 8.33
N LEU A 146 -7.39 -8.49 8.90
CA LEU A 146 -8.62 -9.27 8.73
C LEU A 146 -9.15 -9.20 7.29
N SER A 147 -8.99 -8.06 6.60
CA SER A 147 -9.29 -7.96 5.17
C SER A 147 -8.39 -8.90 4.35
N SER A 148 -7.11 -8.99 4.67
CA SER A 148 -6.20 -9.92 3.99
C SER A 148 -6.62 -11.38 4.18
N THR A 149 -7.09 -11.74 5.38
CA THR A 149 -7.60 -13.08 5.68
C THR A 149 -8.90 -13.38 4.92
N LEU A 150 -9.84 -12.43 4.84
CA LEU A 150 -11.05 -12.57 4.04
C LEU A 150 -10.74 -12.75 2.55
N ARG A 151 -9.78 -11.99 2.02
CA ARG A 151 -9.33 -12.15 0.63
C ARG A 151 -8.74 -13.55 0.38
N ALA A 152 -8.01 -14.12 1.34
CA ALA A 152 -7.45 -15.46 1.23
C ALA A 152 -8.53 -16.54 0.98
N VAL A 153 -9.72 -16.37 1.56
CA VAL A 153 -10.89 -17.24 1.35
C VAL A 153 -11.82 -16.70 0.25
N LYS A 154 -11.30 -15.86 -0.65
CA LYS A 154 -11.98 -15.30 -1.84
C LYS A 154 -13.12 -14.31 -1.53
N ASP A 155 -13.28 -13.86 -0.30
CA ASP A 155 -14.17 -12.75 0.01
C ASP A 155 -13.46 -11.41 -0.20
N MET A 156 -13.48 -10.95 -1.46
CA MET A 156 -12.92 -9.64 -1.83
C MET A 156 -13.93 -8.49 -1.64
N LYS A 157 -15.23 -8.81 -1.61
CA LYS A 157 -16.31 -7.79 -1.57
C LYS A 157 -16.44 -7.13 -0.20
N THR A 158 -16.38 -7.92 0.87
CA THR A 158 -16.53 -7.40 2.23
C THR A 158 -15.46 -6.35 2.58
N PRO A 159 -14.15 -6.61 2.37
CA PRO A 159 -13.12 -5.60 2.56
C PRO A 159 -13.34 -4.33 1.73
N MET A 160 -13.74 -4.49 0.46
CA MET A 160 -14.04 -3.35 -0.42
C MET A 160 -15.19 -2.51 0.14
N MET A 161 -16.33 -3.13 0.49
CA MET A 161 -17.49 -2.39 0.99
C MET A 161 -17.18 -1.62 2.28
N ILE A 162 -16.49 -2.26 3.22
CA ILE A 162 -16.10 -1.60 4.48
C ILE A 162 -15.15 -0.43 4.20
N ASN A 163 -14.19 -0.60 3.28
CA ASN A 163 -13.29 0.47 2.88
C ASN A 163 -14.06 1.65 2.24
N VAL A 164 -15.02 1.38 1.36
CA VAL A 164 -15.87 2.43 0.75
C VAL A 164 -16.67 3.17 1.81
N TYR A 165 -17.33 2.47 2.75
CA TYR A 165 -18.05 3.14 3.85
C TYR A 165 -17.12 3.98 4.72
N MET A 166 -15.95 3.46 5.08
CA MET A 166 -14.95 4.17 5.85
C MET A 166 -14.50 5.46 5.15
N ASN A 167 -14.25 5.38 3.84
CA ASN A 167 -13.80 6.52 3.05
C ASN A 167 -14.91 7.58 2.89
N ILE A 168 -16.17 7.17 2.70
CA ILE A 168 -17.30 8.09 2.67
C ILE A 168 -17.43 8.83 4.02
N ILE A 169 -17.34 8.10 5.13
CA ILE A 169 -17.39 8.69 6.48
C ILE A 169 -16.25 9.70 6.65
N ASN A 170 -15.04 9.36 6.21
CA ASN A 170 -13.88 10.24 6.28
C ASN A 170 -14.11 11.55 5.51
N ILE A 171 -14.54 11.49 4.26
CA ILE A 171 -14.81 12.66 3.43
C ILE A 171 -15.90 13.55 4.09
N VAL A 172 -16.99 12.94 4.56
CA VAL A 172 -18.09 13.67 5.20
C VAL A 172 -17.62 14.36 6.49
N LEU A 173 -16.89 13.63 7.33
CA LEU A 173 -16.36 14.21 8.58
C LEU A 173 -15.32 15.28 8.30
N ASN A 174 -14.44 15.12 7.33
CA ASN A 174 -13.50 16.15 6.91
C ASN A 174 -14.22 17.45 6.54
N PHE A 175 -15.31 17.34 5.78
CA PHE A 175 -16.10 18.50 5.36
C PHE A 175 -16.66 19.31 6.53
N PHE A 176 -17.07 18.65 7.62
CA PHE A 176 -17.62 19.30 8.80
C PHE A 176 -16.58 19.67 9.87
N LEU A 177 -15.48 18.92 9.98
CA LEU A 177 -14.51 19.13 11.07
C LEU A 177 -13.36 20.06 10.68
N ILE A 178 -12.90 20.04 9.42
CA ILE A 178 -11.78 20.86 8.97
C ILE A 178 -12.18 22.33 8.92
N TYR A 179 -13.30 22.63 8.29
CA TYR A 179 -13.69 24.00 7.99
C TYR A 179 -14.53 24.64 9.09
N PRO A 180 -14.44 25.98 9.27
CA PRO A 180 -15.37 26.72 10.11
C PRO A 180 -16.76 26.81 9.47
N THR A 181 -17.75 27.25 10.24
CA THR A 181 -19.09 27.54 9.73
C THR A 181 -19.02 28.53 8.59
N ARG A 182 -19.61 28.17 7.44
CA ARG A 182 -19.56 28.95 6.19
C ARG A 182 -20.87 28.90 5.42
N LYS A 183 -21.10 29.88 4.56
CA LYS A 183 -22.25 29.89 3.64
C LYS A 183 -21.82 29.24 2.30
N ILE A 184 -22.53 28.20 1.88
CA ILE A 184 -22.35 27.55 0.60
C ILE A 184 -23.67 27.61 -0.14
N PHE A 185 -23.70 28.23 -1.32
CA PHE A 185 -24.92 28.46 -2.13
C PHE A 185 -26.09 29.05 -1.32
N GLY A 186 -25.81 29.99 -0.38
CA GLY A 186 -26.82 30.65 0.46
C GLY A 186 -27.25 29.84 1.70
N ILE A 187 -26.85 28.58 1.85
CA ILE A 187 -27.15 27.72 2.98
C ILE A 187 -26.00 27.83 4.01
N THR A 188 -26.34 28.07 5.29
CA THR A 188 -25.34 28.04 6.37
C THR A 188 -24.97 26.59 6.68
N VAL A 189 -23.74 26.24 6.42
CA VAL A 189 -23.16 24.93 6.76
C VAL A 189 -22.32 25.08 8.00
N TYR A 190 -22.75 24.44 9.09
CA TYR A 190 -22.01 24.42 10.35
C TYR A 190 -20.74 23.61 10.22
N GLY A 191 -19.63 24.13 10.73
CA GLY A 191 -18.35 23.48 10.74
C GLY A 191 -17.59 23.76 12.02
N ALA A 192 -16.78 22.80 12.46
CA ALA A 192 -16.04 22.87 13.71
C ALA A 192 -14.77 23.75 13.63
N GLY A 193 -14.23 23.98 12.42
CA GLY A 193 -13.04 24.83 12.22
C GLY A 193 -11.74 24.28 12.86
N LEU A 194 -11.64 22.97 13.00
CA LEU A 194 -10.51 22.32 13.70
C LEU A 194 -9.26 22.17 12.82
N SER A 195 -9.31 22.59 11.55
CA SER A 195 -8.15 22.54 10.63
C SER A 195 -7.48 21.16 10.60
N VAL A 196 -6.17 21.07 10.86
CA VAL A 196 -5.36 19.85 10.86
C VAL A 196 -5.90 18.80 11.86
N ALA A 197 -6.28 19.25 13.06
CA ALA A 197 -6.87 18.35 14.07
C ALA A 197 -8.21 17.76 13.59
N GLY A 198 -9.01 18.53 12.84
CA GLY A 198 -10.27 18.07 12.23
C GLY A 198 -10.05 16.92 11.25
N ALA A 199 -9.05 17.02 10.37
CA ALA A 199 -8.66 15.96 9.45
C ALA A 199 -8.19 14.70 10.19
N ALA A 200 -7.41 14.88 11.26
CA ALA A 200 -6.93 13.77 12.09
C ALA A 200 -8.11 13.04 12.79
N ILE A 201 -9.06 13.77 13.36
CA ILE A 201 -10.25 13.22 14.03
C ILE A 201 -11.14 12.47 13.01
N ALA A 202 -11.35 13.03 11.82
CA ALA A 202 -12.13 12.37 10.77
C ALA A 202 -11.51 11.02 10.37
N SER A 203 -10.19 10.99 10.17
CA SER A 203 -9.44 9.75 9.87
C SER A 203 -9.52 8.75 11.03
N ALA A 204 -9.34 9.21 12.26
CA ALA A 204 -9.42 8.38 13.47
C ALA A 204 -10.80 7.71 13.64
N ILE A 205 -11.88 8.49 13.51
CA ILE A 205 -13.26 7.97 13.58
C ILE A 205 -13.51 6.96 12.47
N SER A 206 -13.05 7.24 11.25
CA SER A 206 -13.21 6.36 10.10
C SER A 206 -12.49 5.02 10.34
N TYR A 207 -11.28 5.02 10.89
CA TYR A 207 -10.57 3.78 11.26
C TYR A 207 -11.28 3.01 12.37
N ILE A 208 -11.82 3.69 13.40
CA ILE A 208 -12.57 3.03 14.47
C ILE A 208 -13.82 2.36 13.90
N VAL A 209 -14.60 3.08 13.10
CA VAL A 209 -15.83 2.54 12.48
C VAL A 209 -15.48 1.36 11.54
N GLY A 210 -14.50 1.54 10.65
CA GLY A 210 -14.05 0.47 9.74
C GLY A 210 -13.53 -0.75 10.50
N GLY A 211 -12.75 -0.56 11.57
CA GLY A 211 -12.23 -1.62 12.42
C GLY A 211 -13.32 -2.39 13.17
N ILE A 212 -14.35 -1.70 13.67
CA ILE A 212 -15.51 -2.34 14.31
C ILE A 212 -16.31 -3.14 13.28
N LEU A 213 -16.56 -2.57 12.09
CA LEU A 213 -17.31 -3.25 11.04
C LEU A 213 -16.61 -4.52 10.55
N ILE A 214 -15.30 -4.44 10.28
CA ILE A 214 -14.53 -5.62 9.83
C ILE A 214 -14.47 -6.68 10.94
N PHE A 215 -14.22 -6.28 12.18
CA PHE A 215 -14.20 -7.19 13.32
C PHE A 215 -15.54 -7.91 13.50
N ARG A 216 -16.66 -7.16 13.46
CA ARG A 216 -18.01 -7.74 13.58
C ARG A 216 -18.29 -8.74 12.47
N HIS A 217 -18.00 -8.37 11.21
CA HIS A 217 -18.21 -9.27 10.07
C HIS A 217 -17.33 -10.51 10.18
N TYR A 218 -16.05 -10.32 10.56
CA TYR A 218 -15.09 -11.40 10.74
C TYR A 218 -15.49 -12.38 11.83
N TYR A 219 -15.95 -11.87 12.97
CA TYR A 219 -16.44 -12.70 14.09
C TYR A 219 -17.69 -13.49 13.76
N GLN A 220 -18.56 -12.96 12.88
CA GLN A 220 -19.77 -13.62 12.43
C GLN A 220 -19.55 -14.55 11.23
N ASN A 221 -18.37 -14.56 10.65
CA ASN A 221 -18.06 -15.34 9.47
C ASN A 221 -18.02 -16.84 9.81
N LYS A 222 -18.84 -17.63 9.08
CA LYS A 222 -18.98 -19.07 9.31
C LYS A 222 -17.72 -19.88 9.00
N ILE A 223 -16.82 -19.35 8.16
CA ILE A 223 -15.57 -20.04 7.80
C ILE A 223 -14.64 -20.11 9.01
N PHE A 224 -14.57 -19.04 9.81
CA PHE A 224 -13.69 -18.95 10.96
C PHE A 224 -14.32 -19.44 12.28
N ASP A 225 -15.65 -19.55 12.31
CA ASP A 225 -16.51 -20.20 13.32
C ASP A 225 -16.13 -19.92 14.79
N PHE A 226 -15.91 -18.65 15.12
CA PHE A 226 -15.59 -18.23 16.47
C PHE A 226 -16.69 -18.56 17.50
N LYS A 227 -17.95 -18.69 17.06
CA LYS A 227 -19.07 -18.92 17.97
C LYS A 227 -19.10 -20.31 18.57
N HIS A 228 -18.67 -21.32 17.80
CA HIS A 228 -18.73 -22.71 18.23
C HIS A 228 -17.41 -23.23 18.77
N THR A 229 -16.29 -22.76 18.21
CA THR A 229 -14.97 -23.24 18.60
C THR A 229 -14.27 -22.38 19.66
N GLY A 230 -14.76 -21.14 19.86
CA GLY A 230 -14.07 -20.17 20.70
C GLY A 230 -12.72 -19.74 20.10
N PHE A 231 -11.93 -19.03 20.88
CA PHE A 231 -10.57 -18.62 20.50
C PHE A 231 -9.54 -19.58 21.13
N HIS A 232 -8.69 -20.18 20.29
CA HIS A 232 -7.58 -21.01 20.75
C HIS A 232 -6.27 -20.52 20.13
N PHE A 233 -5.30 -20.19 20.95
CA PHE A 233 -3.97 -19.86 20.48
C PHE A 233 -3.24 -21.13 20.00
N HIS A 234 -2.84 -21.13 18.72
CA HIS A 234 -2.16 -22.24 18.09
C HIS A 234 -0.76 -21.81 17.62
N LYS A 235 0.23 -22.02 18.50
CA LYS A 235 1.62 -21.58 18.29
C LYS A 235 2.22 -21.98 16.95
N PRO A 236 2.06 -23.23 16.43
CA PRO A 236 2.65 -23.63 15.14
C PRO A 236 2.14 -22.77 13.98
N VAL A 237 0.82 -22.56 13.86
CA VAL A 237 0.23 -21.77 12.79
C VAL A 237 0.59 -20.29 12.91
N CYS A 238 0.61 -19.76 14.15
CA CYS A 238 1.07 -18.40 14.40
C CYS A 238 2.53 -18.21 13.94
N LEU A 239 3.43 -19.13 14.27
CA LEU A 239 4.83 -19.09 13.83
C LEU A 239 4.96 -19.21 12.31
N GLU A 240 4.12 -20.01 11.66
CA GLU A 240 4.07 -20.11 10.18
C GLU A 240 3.73 -18.75 9.55
N CYS A 241 2.69 -18.07 10.04
CA CYS A 241 2.35 -16.72 9.62
C CYS A 241 3.51 -15.74 9.84
N LEU A 242 4.15 -15.77 11.01
CA LEU A 242 5.26 -14.88 11.35
C LEU A 242 6.49 -15.11 10.45
N LYS A 243 6.82 -16.36 10.13
CA LYS A 243 7.94 -16.70 9.23
C LYS A 243 7.79 -16.08 7.84
N ILE A 244 6.56 -15.96 7.35
CA ILE A 244 6.24 -15.33 6.08
C ILE A 244 6.21 -13.80 6.23
N SER A 245 5.67 -13.28 7.33
CA SER A 245 5.51 -11.86 7.57
C SER A 245 6.83 -11.11 7.81
N ILE A 246 7.76 -11.70 8.59
CA ILE A 246 8.99 -11.01 9.00
C ILE A 246 9.83 -10.54 7.78
N PRO A 247 10.09 -11.36 6.74
CA PRO A 247 10.80 -10.87 5.57
C PRO A 247 10.09 -9.70 4.87
N VAL A 248 8.74 -9.69 4.86
CA VAL A 248 7.95 -8.59 4.29
C VAL A 248 8.08 -7.32 5.14
N VAL A 249 8.10 -7.43 6.48
CA VAL A 249 8.38 -6.28 7.37
C VAL A 249 9.75 -5.69 7.04
N MET A 250 10.77 -6.54 6.91
CA MET A 250 12.12 -6.10 6.55
C MET A 250 12.16 -5.44 5.17
N GLU A 251 11.48 -6.01 4.19
CA GLU A 251 11.35 -5.45 2.85
C GLU A 251 10.72 -4.06 2.88
N ARG A 252 9.58 -3.91 3.57
CA ARG A 252 8.89 -2.62 3.71
C ARG A 252 9.76 -1.57 4.42
N SER A 253 10.49 -1.97 5.45
CA SER A 253 11.42 -1.08 6.16
C SER A 253 12.56 -0.62 5.25
N VAL A 254 13.17 -1.53 4.50
CA VAL A 254 14.24 -1.23 3.53
C VAL A 254 13.75 -0.28 2.43
N ILE A 255 12.54 -0.52 1.90
CA ILE A 255 11.93 0.34 0.88
C ILE A 255 11.63 1.72 1.46
N CYS A 256 11.09 1.82 2.68
CA CYS A 256 10.80 3.10 3.34
C CYS A 256 12.07 3.93 3.53
N LEU A 257 13.11 3.32 4.11
CA LEU A 257 14.41 3.99 4.28
C LEU A 257 15.01 4.40 2.94
N GLY A 258 14.86 3.55 1.92
CA GLY A 258 15.28 3.86 0.56
C GLY A 258 14.55 5.08 -0.01
N HIS A 259 13.22 5.18 0.16
CA HIS A 259 12.47 6.36 -0.30
C HIS A 259 12.89 7.65 0.41
N VAL A 260 13.12 7.60 1.72
CA VAL A 260 13.63 8.76 2.49
C VAL A 260 15.01 9.20 1.98
N THR A 261 15.91 8.23 1.77
CA THR A 261 17.26 8.51 1.24
C THR A 261 17.18 9.06 -0.18
N PHE A 262 16.33 8.50 -1.02
CA PHE A 262 16.11 8.93 -2.40
C PHE A 262 15.59 10.38 -2.47
N ALA A 263 14.59 10.72 -1.66
CA ALA A 263 14.09 12.10 -1.54
C ALA A 263 15.17 13.07 -1.04
N SER A 264 15.98 12.63 -0.08
CA SER A 264 17.14 13.42 0.42
C SER A 264 18.19 13.69 -0.66
N LEU A 265 18.45 12.71 -1.54
CA LEU A 265 19.35 12.92 -2.69
C LEU A 265 18.76 13.92 -3.68
N ILE A 266 17.47 13.84 -3.98
CA ILE A 266 16.79 14.77 -4.89
C ILE A 266 16.75 16.19 -4.31
N ALA A 267 16.62 16.32 -2.99
CA ALA A 267 16.67 17.63 -2.34
C ALA A 267 17.98 18.40 -2.60
N LYS A 268 19.11 17.71 -2.83
CA LYS A 268 20.39 18.33 -3.23
C LYS A 268 20.33 18.95 -4.62
N LEU A 269 19.42 18.53 -5.49
CA LEU A 269 19.21 19.10 -6.82
C LEU A 269 18.39 20.41 -6.79
N GLY A 270 17.96 20.85 -5.61
CA GLY A 270 17.22 22.08 -5.41
C GLY A 270 15.71 21.92 -5.29
N VAL A 271 15.06 23.03 -4.92
CA VAL A 271 13.62 23.06 -4.56
C VAL A 271 12.73 22.64 -5.72
N VAL A 272 13.03 23.07 -6.95
CA VAL A 272 12.25 22.73 -8.15
C VAL A 272 12.26 21.22 -8.39
N SER A 273 13.42 20.56 -8.27
CA SER A 273 13.56 19.11 -8.45
C SER A 273 12.80 18.35 -7.38
N LEU A 274 12.87 18.79 -6.12
CA LEU A 274 12.15 18.13 -5.02
C LEU A 274 10.64 18.29 -5.15
N ALA A 275 10.15 19.48 -5.49
CA ALA A 275 8.73 19.73 -5.75
C ALA A 275 8.23 18.89 -6.92
N THR A 276 8.99 18.87 -8.02
CA THR A 276 8.68 18.04 -9.21
C THR A 276 8.55 16.55 -8.84
N HIS A 277 9.53 16.03 -8.08
CA HIS A 277 9.52 14.64 -7.66
C HIS A 277 8.29 14.30 -6.82
N SER A 278 7.96 15.13 -5.83
CA SER A 278 6.81 14.92 -4.95
C SER A 278 5.49 14.90 -5.70
N ILE A 279 5.31 15.83 -6.64
CA ILE A 279 4.10 15.92 -7.46
C ILE A 279 4.03 14.75 -8.46
N ALA A 280 5.13 14.44 -9.14
CA ALA A 280 5.16 13.37 -10.13
C ALA A 280 4.87 12.00 -9.52
N ILE A 281 5.39 11.69 -8.32
CA ILE A 281 5.05 10.45 -7.60
C ILE A 281 3.55 10.39 -7.24
N GLN A 282 2.97 11.49 -6.76
CA GLN A 282 1.54 11.51 -6.48
C GLN A 282 0.69 11.26 -7.73
N ALA A 283 1.06 11.90 -8.83
CA ALA A 283 0.40 11.71 -10.12
C ALA A 283 0.50 10.25 -10.61
N GLU A 284 1.68 9.65 -10.51
CA GLU A 284 1.96 8.27 -10.91
C GLU A 284 1.15 7.25 -10.09
N GLN A 285 1.03 7.45 -8.78
CA GLN A 285 0.31 6.53 -7.88
C GLN A 285 -1.14 6.28 -8.28
N ALA A 286 -1.81 7.24 -8.91
CA ALA A 286 -3.18 7.08 -9.41
C ALA A 286 -3.29 5.95 -10.46
N PHE A 287 -2.24 5.71 -11.22
CA PHE A 287 -2.21 4.69 -12.26
C PHE A 287 -1.94 3.29 -11.75
N TYR A 288 -1.51 3.14 -10.49
CA TYR A 288 -1.16 1.84 -9.89
C TYR A 288 -2.34 1.05 -9.33
N ALA A 289 -3.49 1.69 -9.11
CA ALA A 289 -4.65 1.05 -8.49
C ALA A 289 -5.08 -0.27 -9.17
N PRO A 290 -5.13 -0.38 -10.51
CA PRO A 290 -5.42 -1.65 -11.18
C PRO A 290 -4.34 -2.72 -10.87
N GLY A 291 -3.06 -2.35 -10.89
CA GLY A 291 -1.94 -3.25 -10.60
C GLY A 291 -2.06 -3.89 -9.22
N TYR A 292 -2.28 -3.10 -8.19
CA TYR A 292 -2.44 -3.58 -6.81
C TYR A 292 -3.71 -4.41 -6.61
N GLY A 293 -4.79 -4.09 -7.32
CA GLY A 293 -5.99 -4.92 -7.32
C GLY A 293 -5.74 -6.33 -7.88
N PHE A 294 -5.03 -6.43 -9.01
CA PHE A 294 -4.62 -7.71 -9.58
C PHE A 294 -3.56 -8.41 -8.73
N GLN A 295 -2.66 -7.69 -8.05
CA GLN A 295 -1.71 -8.26 -7.09
C GLN A 295 -2.44 -9.03 -5.98
N SER A 296 -3.50 -8.44 -5.44
CA SER A 296 -4.31 -9.06 -4.40
C SER A 296 -4.98 -10.36 -4.89
N ALA A 297 -5.54 -10.34 -6.11
CA ALA A 297 -6.10 -11.53 -6.74
C ALA A 297 -5.04 -12.61 -7.00
N ALA A 298 -3.87 -12.22 -7.51
CA ALA A 298 -2.74 -13.12 -7.76
C ALA A 298 -2.29 -13.82 -6.47
N SER A 299 -2.12 -13.06 -5.38
CA SER A 299 -1.70 -13.62 -4.08
C SER A 299 -2.68 -14.70 -3.59
N THR A 300 -3.98 -14.46 -3.71
CA THR A 300 -5.02 -15.41 -3.31
C THR A 300 -5.04 -16.65 -4.20
N LEU A 301 -5.10 -16.46 -5.53
CA LEU A 301 -5.22 -17.56 -6.50
C LEU A 301 -3.98 -18.45 -6.51
N VAL A 302 -2.81 -17.84 -6.43
CA VAL A 302 -1.53 -18.57 -6.37
C VAL A 302 -1.40 -19.30 -5.04
N GLY A 303 -1.75 -18.67 -3.91
CA GLY A 303 -1.78 -19.33 -2.61
C GLY A 303 -2.69 -20.57 -2.62
N ASN A 304 -3.90 -20.47 -3.18
CA ASN A 304 -4.79 -21.62 -3.35
C ASN A 304 -4.17 -22.72 -4.23
N ALA A 305 -3.57 -22.36 -5.38
CA ALA A 305 -2.94 -23.33 -6.28
C ALA A 305 -1.76 -24.05 -5.63
N VAL A 306 -1.00 -23.36 -4.77
CA VAL A 306 0.05 -23.97 -3.94
C VAL A 306 -0.55 -24.99 -2.97
N GLY A 307 -1.63 -24.64 -2.29
CA GLY A 307 -2.34 -25.56 -1.40
C GLY A 307 -2.88 -26.80 -2.10
N GLU A 308 -3.37 -26.65 -3.34
CA GLU A 308 -3.78 -27.76 -4.21
C GLU A 308 -2.60 -28.61 -4.68
N LYS A 309 -1.36 -28.18 -4.45
CA LYS A 309 -0.10 -28.77 -4.99
C LYS A 309 -0.06 -28.86 -6.52
N ASP A 310 -0.79 -27.97 -7.20
CA ASP A 310 -0.84 -27.90 -8.68
C ASP A 310 0.11 -26.82 -9.19
N GLU A 311 1.36 -27.23 -9.50
CA GLU A 311 2.38 -26.35 -10.06
C GLU A 311 1.97 -25.73 -11.41
N SER A 312 1.24 -26.48 -12.22
CA SER A 312 0.77 -26.00 -13.53
C SER A 312 -0.23 -24.87 -13.35
N LYS A 313 -1.10 -24.99 -12.34
CA LYS A 313 -2.07 -23.94 -11.97
C LYS A 313 -1.36 -22.70 -11.41
N VAL A 314 -0.34 -22.87 -10.55
CA VAL A 314 0.49 -21.75 -10.06
C VAL A 314 1.06 -20.95 -11.22
N LYS A 315 1.73 -21.62 -12.17
CA LYS A 315 2.32 -20.96 -13.35
C LYS A 315 1.25 -20.30 -14.21
N ARG A 316 0.14 -20.99 -14.46
CA ARG A 316 -0.94 -20.50 -15.30
C ARG A 316 -1.63 -19.27 -14.70
N MET A 317 -1.96 -19.29 -13.40
CA MET A 317 -2.54 -18.12 -12.73
C MET A 317 -1.59 -16.92 -12.76
N THR A 318 -0.30 -17.13 -12.50
CA THR A 318 0.71 -16.07 -12.57
C THR A 318 0.80 -15.49 -13.99
N TYR A 319 0.94 -16.33 -15.04
CA TYR A 319 1.07 -15.83 -16.41
C TYR A 319 -0.16 -15.10 -16.91
N LEU A 320 -1.37 -15.62 -16.62
CA LEU A 320 -2.61 -14.97 -17.02
C LEU A 320 -2.77 -13.61 -16.33
N THR A 321 -2.49 -13.55 -15.02
CA THR A 321 -2.59 -12.29 -14.28
C THR A 321 -1.53 -11.30 -14.76
N CYS A 322 -0.27 -11.74 -15.01
CA CYS A 322 0.75 -10.89 -15.61
C CYS A 322 0.33 -10.34 -16.98
N ALA A 323 -0.24 -11.19 -17.86
CA ALA A 323 -0.65 -10.76 -19.19
C ALA A 323 -1.78 -9.73 -19.14
N ILE A 324 -2.77 -9.91 -18.27
CA ILE A 324 -3.87 -8.97 -18.08
C ILE A 324 -3.32 -7.64 -17.53
N THR A 325 -2.51 -7.70 -16.48
CA THR A 325 -1.96 -6.51 -15.83
C THR A 325 -1.00 -5.77 -16.75
N LEU A 326 -0.15 -6.49 -17.50
CA LEU A 326 0.71 -5.90 -18.54
C LEU A 326 -0.10 -5.06 -19.53
N SER A 327 -1.22 -5.60 -20.03
CA SER A 327 -2.06 -4.90 -21.00
C SER A 327 -2.71 -3.65 -20.40
N ILE A 328 -3.21 -3.73 -19.16
CA ILE A 328 -3.84 -2.61 -18.47
C ILE A 328 -2.81 -1.53 -18.14
N MET A 329 -1.63 -1.92 -17.63
CA MET A 329 -0.57 -0.98 -17.28
C MET A 329 0.10 -0.38 -18.52
N ALA A 330 0.09 -1.08 -19.67
CA ALA A 330 0.51 -0.49 -20.94
C ALA A 330 -0.43 0.63 -21.38
N ILE A 331 -1.74 0.43 -21.25
CA ILE A 331 -2.73 1.49 -21.53
C ILE A 331 -2.55 2.66 -20.55
N ALA A 332 -2.38 2.37 -19.26
CA ALA A 332 -2.13 3.38 -18.24
C ALA A 332 -0.85 4.19 -18.53
N GLY A 333 0.24 3.51 -18.93
CA GLY A 333 1.50 4.15 -19.32
C GLY A 333 1.34 5.04 -20.54
N VAL A 334 0.61 4.62 -21.58
CA VAL A 334 0.31 5.46 -22.76
C VAL A 334 -0.50 6.68 -22.36
N LEU A 335 -1.52 6.52 -21.50
CA LEU A 335 -2.32 7.64 -21.01
C LEU A 335 -1.49 8.63 -20.20
N LEU A 336 -0.61 8.13 -19.33
CA LEU A 336 0.32 8.96 -18.56
C LEU A 336 1.30 9.69 -19.49
N PHE A 337 1.88 9.02 -20.50
CA PHE A 337 2.83 9.61 -21.44
C PHE A 337 2.21 10.77 -22.22
N ILE A 338 1.00 10.57 -22.78
CA ILE A 338 0.31 11.58 -23.58
C ILE A 338 -0.14 12.76 -22.72
N ASN A 339 -0.67 12.49 -21.53
CA ASN A 339 -1.27 13.50 -20.66
C ASN A 339 -0.31 14.05 -19.59
N ALA A 340 0.98 13.69 -19.62
CA ALA A 340 1.94 14.04 -18.55
C ALA A 340 1.93 15.54 -18.21
N GLN A 341 1.89 16.44 -19.21
CA GLN A 341 1.85 17.88 -19.01
C GLN A 341 0.54 18.34 -18.34
N ASN A 342 -0.60 17.85 -18.82
CA ASN A 342 -1.91 18.20 -18.29
C ASN A 342 -2.05 17.72 -16.84
N ILE A 343 -1.58 16.51 -16.55
CA ILE A 343 -1.60 15.95 -15.21
C ILE A 343 -0.74 16.80 -14.25
N MET A 344 0.48 17.16 -14.64
CA MET A 344 1.34 18.03 -13.83
C MET A 344 0.71 19.40 -13.59
N SER A 345 0.04 19.99 -14.58
CA SER A 345 -0.60 21.29 -14.48
C SER A 345 -1.80 21.32 -13.51
N ILE A 346 -2.41 20.17 -13.21
CA ILE A 346 -3.48 20.06 -12.19
C ILE A 346 -2.92 20.37 -10.79
N PHE A 347 -1.67 19.97 -10.52
CA PHE A 347 -1.08 20.04 -9.18
C PHE A 347 -0.32 21.35 -8.94
N THR A 348 0.16 22.04 -9.98
CA THR A 348 0.98 23.26 -9.82
C THR A 348 0.86 24.19 -11.02
N PRO A 349 0.87 25.53 -10.80
CA PRO A 349 0.99 26.50 -11.88
C PRO A 349 2.44 26.78 -12.31
N ASP A 350 3.47 26.29 -11.60
CA ASP A 350 4.87 26.57 -11.89
C ASP A 350 5.34 25.87 -13.17
N GLN A 351 5.63 26.66 -14.20
CA GLN A 351 6.04 26.16 -15.51
C GLN A 351 7.35 25.35 -15.49
N LYS A 352 8.29 25.67 -14.57
CA LYS A 352 9.54 24.91 -14.41
C LYS A 352 9.27 23.51 -13.87
N VAL A 353 8.39 23.42 -12.88
CA VAL A 353 7.96 22.15 -12.28
C VAL A 353 7.15 21.33 -13.29
N ILE A 354 6.24 21.95 -14.05
CA ILE A 354 5.46 21.28 -15.11
C ILE A 354 6.39 20.72 -16.18
N ALA A 355 7.32 21.51 -16.71
CA ALA A 355 8.23 21.10 -17.76
C ALA A 355 9.12 19.92 -17.34
N LEU A 356 9.73 20.01 -16.16
CA LEU A 356 10.55 18.92 -15.59
C LEU A 356 9.72 17.68 -15.25
N GLY A 357 8.55 17.89 -14.64
CA GLY A 357 7.62 16.83 -14.29
C GLY A 357 7.07 16.07 -15.49
N THR A 358 6.81 16.77 -16.60
CA THR A 358 6.41 16.14 -17.87
C THR A 358 7.49 15.18 -18.36
N ARG A 359 8.77 15.58 -18.30
CA ARG A 359 9.88 14.72 -18.74
C ARG A 359 10.03 13.48 -17.86
N VAL A 360 10.03 13.63 -16.54
CA VAL A 360 10.17 12.47 -15.63
C VAL A 360 8.96 11.54 -15.69
N SER A 361 7.74 12.08 -15.80
CA SER A 361 6.53 11.27 -15.96
C SER A 361 6.54 10.47 -17.27
N ARG A 362 7.08 11.04 -18.38
CA ARG A 362 7.27 10.30 -19.64
C ARG A 362 8.32 9.19 -19.53
N ILE A 363 9.39 9.41 -18.74
CA ILE A 363 10.42 8.39 -18.52
C ILE A 363 9.78 7.19 -17.81
N VAL A 364 9.04 7.41 -16.73
CA VAL A 364 8.46 6.31 -15.95
C VAL A 364 7.32 5.62 -16.69
N SER A 365 6.51 6.35 -17.45
CA SER A 365 5.37 5.77 -18.18
C SER A 365 5.75 4.66 -19.16
N ILE A 366 6.97 4.68 -19.70
CA ILE A 366 7.52 3.61 -20.56
C ILE A 366 7.73 2.32 -19.75
N SER A 367 8.03 2.42 -18.47
CA SER A 367 8.27 1.27 -17.59
C SER A 367 7.01 0.71 -16.93
N GLU A 368 5.86 1.39 -17.03
CA GLU A 368 4.60 0.96 -16.40
C GLU A 368 4.19 -0.49 -16.73
N PRO A 369 4.31 -0.99 -17.97
CA PRO A 369 3.99 -2.38 -18.26
C PRO A 369 4.88 -3.37 -17.50
N ILE A 370 6.18 -3.06 -17.36
CA ILE A 370 7.15 -3.89 -16.63
C ILE A 370 6.87 -3.82 -15.13
N TYR A 371 6.52 -2.64 -14.63
CA TYR A 371 6.12 -2.45 -13.24
C TYR A 371 4.85 -3.24 -12.91
N GLY A 372 3.90 -3.33 -13.85
CA GLY A 372 2.73 -4.20 -13.71
C GLY A 372 3.10 -5.67 -13.53
N ILE A 373 4.06 -6.19 -14.30
CA ILE A 373 4.58 -7.57 -14.11
C ILE A 373 5.24 -7.70 -12.73
N LEU A 374 6.06 -6.73 -12.32
CA LEU A 374 6.72 -6.72 -11.02
C LEU A 374 5.72 -6.84 -9.87
N ILE A 375 4.67 -6.01 -9.87
CA ILE A 375 3.61 -6.03 -8.85
C ILE A 375 2.96 -7.42 -8.76
N ILE A 376 2.67 -8.06 -9.91
CA ILE A 376 2.04 -9.39 -9.92
C ILE A 376 3.01 -10.46 -9.42
N LEU A 377 4.29 -10.40 -9.78
CA LEU A 377 5.28 -11.33 -9.26
C LEU A 377 5.44 -11.20 -7.74
N GLU A 378 5.49 -9.98 -7.20
CA GLU A 378 5.49 -9.77 -5.74
C GLU A 378 4.25 -10.41 -5.10
N GLY A 379 3.05 -10.19 -5.67
CA GLY A 379 1.83 -10.84 -5.21
C GLY A 379 1.88 -12.37 -5.29
N THR A 380 2.43 -12.89 -6.36
CA THR A 380 2.65 -14.33 -6.58
C THR A 380 3.57 -14.92 -5.49
N PHE A 381 4.72 -14.30 -5.24
CA PHE A 381 5.66 -14.74 -4.20
C PHE A 381 5.07 -14.61 -2.79
N ASN A 382 4.27 -13.58 -2.54
CA ASN A 382 3.51 -13.42 -1.30
C ASN A 382 2.52 -14.56 -1.10
N GLY A 383 1.73 -14.91 -2.11
CA GLY A 383 0.78 -16.04 -2.06
C GLY A 383 1.46 -17.40 -1.89
N MET A 384 2.64 -17.58 -2.50
CA MET A 384 3.47 -18.78 -2.32
C MET A 384 4.13 -18.85 -0.92
N GLY A 385 4.23 -17.74 -0.20
CA GLY A 385 4.95 -17.66 1.07
C GLY A 385 6.49 -17.58 0.92
N ASP A 386 7.03 -17.46 -0.31
CA ASP A 386 8.47 -17.27 -0.55
C ASP A 386 8.85 -15.77 -0.49
N THR A 387 8.57 -15.13 0.65
CA THR A 387 8.75 -13.69 0.86
C THR A 387 10.21 -13.26 1.06
N LYS A 388 11.13 -14.20 1.30
CA LYS A 388 12.56 -13.89 1.44
C LYS A 388 13.19 -13.43 0.12
N ALA A 389 12.71 -13.96 -1.01
CA ALA A 389 13.27 -13.60 -2.32
C ALA A 389 12.93 -12.14 -2.72
N PRO A 390 11.65 -11.69 -2.66
CA PRO A 390 11.33 -10.29 -2.85
C PRO A 390 12.13 -9.37 -1.93
N PHE A 391 12.24 -9.69 -0.63
CA PHE A 391 13.04 -8.89 0.32
C PHE A 391 14.50 -8.72 -0.12
N VAL A 392 15.19 -9.83 -0.43
CA VAL A 392 16.62 -9.77 -0.83
C VAL A 392 16.79 -9.02 -2.14
N PHE A 393 15.90 -9.23 -3.11
CA PHE A 393 16.00 -8.54 -4.39
C PHE A 393 15.68 -7.05 -4.26
N SER A 394 14.67 -6.69 -3.47
CA SER A 394 14.37 -5.28 -3.15
C SER A 394 15.53 -4.59 -2.44
N LEU A 395 16.20 -5.27 -1.51
CA LEU A 395 17.39 -4.74 -0.84
C LEU A 395 18.49 -4.42 -1.84
N ILE A 396 18.83 -5.40 -2.69
CA ILE A 396 19.92 -5.25 -3.67
C ILE A 396 19.61 -4.16 -4.68
N THR A 397 18.41 -4.16 -5.26
CA THR A 397 18.08 -3.25 -6.35
C THR A 397 17.80 -1.83 -5.85
N MET A 398 17.09 -1.67 -4.73
CA MET A 398 16.80 -0.35 -4.14
C MET A 398 18.09 0.35 -3.70
N TRP A 399 18.98 -0.34 -2.99
CA TRP A 399 20.19 0.30 -2.47
C TRP A 399 21.34 0.28 -3.48
N GLY A 400 21.50 -0.80 -4.26
CA GLY A 400 22.58 -0.91 -5.25
C GLY A 400 22.32 -0.11 -6.52
N ILE A 401 21.09 -0.16 -7.07
CA ILE A 401 20.78 0.51 -8.34
C ILE A 401 20.16 1.88 -8.09
N ARG A 402 19.03 1.95 -7.34
CA ARG A 402 18.31 3.22 -7.19
C ARG A 402 19.11 4.22 -6.37
N ILE A 403 19.56 3.88 -5.17
CA ILE A 403 20.24 4.83 -4.28
C ILE A 403 21.68 5.08 -4.73
N PHE A 404 22.49 4.02 -4.84
CA PHE A 404 23.90 4.17 -5.24
C PHE A 404 24.03 4.70 -6.66
N GLY A 405 23.24 4.23 -7.61
CA GLY A 405 23.20 4.76 -8.97
C GLY A 405 22.82 6.24 -9.01
N SER A 406 21.80 6.66 -8.25
CA SER A 406 21.42 8.07 -8.14
C SER A 406 22.52 8.93 -7.51
N MET A 407 23.23 8.41 -6.49
CA MET A 407 24.42 9.11 -5.93
C MET A 407 25.49 9.33 -6.98
N LEU A 408 25.79 8.33 -7.81
CA LEU A 408 26.77 8.46 -8.90
C LEU A 408 26.30 9.49 -9.93
N MET A 409 25.03 9.44 -10.35
CA MET A 409 24.48 10.38 -11.33
C MET A 409 24.55 11.83 -10.85
N ILE A 410 24.23 12.08 -9.57
CA ILE A 410 24.24 13.44 -9.01
C ILE A 410 25.67 13.92 -8.70
N ASN A 411 26.46 13.13 -7.96
CA ASN A 411 27.71 13.61 -7.36
C ASN A 411 28.92 13.48 -8.31
N VAL A 412 28.90 12.52 -9.25
CA VAL A 412 30.02 12.27 -10.17
C VAL A 412 29.73 12.87 -11.55
N PHE A 413 28.54 12.58 -12.09
CA PHE A 413 28.19 13.03 -13.44
C PHE A 413 27.44 14.37 -13.47
N SER A 414 27.05 14.92 -12.33
CA SER A 414 26.31 16.18 -12.22
C SER A 414 25.01 16.22 -13.04
N PHE A 415 24.33 15.08 -13.20
CA PHE A 415 23.09 14.98 -13.92
C PHE A 415 21.88 15.39 -13.04
N GLY A 416 20.81 15.82 -13.70
CA GLY A 416 19.60 16.31 -13.07
C GLY A 416 18.61 15.21 -12.64
N LEU A 417 17.38 15.62 -12.33
CA LEU A 417 16.31 14.77 -11.81
C LEU A 417 15.96 13.62 -12.76
N GLU A 418 16.04 13.84 -14.08
CA GLU A 418 15.72 12.81 -15.09
C GLU A 418 16.60 11.56 -14.91
N SER A 419 17.88 11.73 -14.65
CA SER A 419 18.81 10.60 -14.46
C SER A 419 18.46 9.79 -13.20
N VAL A 420 18.01 10.45 -12.15
CA VAL A 420 17.56 9.82 -10.89
C VAL A 420 16.32 9.00 -11.13
N TRP A 421 15.38 9.48 -11.94
CA TRP A 421 14.17 8.72 -12.33
C TRP A 421 14.51 7.53 -13.25
N ILE A 422 15.52 7.66 -14.11
CA ILE A 422 16.05 6.53 -14.89
C ILE A 422 16.60 5.44 -13.94
N MET A 423 17.30 5.80 -12.85
CA MET A 423 17.76 4.82 -11.87
C MET A 423 16.59 4.12 -11.15
N MET A 424 15.48 4.84 -10.91
CA MET A 424 14.25 4.24 -10.37
C MET A 424 13.65 3.21 -11.35
N VAL A 425 13.59 3.54 -12.62
CA VAL A 425 13.13 2.63 -13.68
C VAL A 425 14.03 1.39 -13.77
N LEU A 426 15.34 1.56 -13.75
CA LEU A 426 16.31 0.46 -13.78
C LEU A 426 16.20 -0.45 -12.56
N ASP A 427 15.96 0.09 -11.36
CA ASP A 427 15.65 -0.71 -10.17
C ASP A 427 14.42 -1.58 -10.40
N ASN A 428 13.30 -1.01 -10.85
CA ASN A 428 12.07 -1.74 -11.10
C ASN A 428 12.26 -2.86 -12.16
N ILE A 429 12.96 -2.56 -13.26
CA ILE A 429 13.28 -3.54 -14.31
C ILE A 429 14.16 -4.66 -13.75
N SER A 430 15.21 -4.32 -13.01
CA SER A 430 16.14 -5.30 -12.45
C SER A 430 15.45 -6.22 -11.45
N ARG A 431 14.59 -5.68 -10.59
CA ARG A 431 13.79 -6.45 -9.64
C ARG A 431 12.82 -7.38 -10.36
N CYS A 432 12.15 -6.88 -11.39
CA CYS A 432 11.27 -7.69 -12.24
C CYS A 432 12.03 -8.85 -12.89
N LEU A 433 13.22 -8.63 -13.44
CA LEU A 433 14.06 -9.65 -14.04
C LEU A 433 14.53 -10.71 -13.02
N LEU A 434 14.94 -10.29 -11.82
CA LEU A 434 15.37 -11.19 -10.75
C LEU A 434 14.22 -12.08 -10.27
N LEU A 435 13.04 -11.52 -10.03
CA LEU A 435 11.85 -12.27 -9.63
C LEU A 435 11.37 -13.20 -10.75
N SER A 436 11.33 -12.72 -12.00
CA SER A 436 10.97 -13.54 -13.18
C SER A 436 11.93 -14.72 -13.33
N THR A 437 13.23 -14.49 -13.22
CA THR A 437 14.25 -15.56 -13.34
C THR A 437 14.08 -16.60 -12.24
N ARG A 438 13.83 -16.18 -11.00
CA ARG A 438 13.56 -17.11 -9.89
C ARG A 438 12.30 -17.93 -10.11
N PHE A 439 11.23 -17.28 -10.59
CA PHE A 439 9.95 -17.95 -10.89
C PHE A 439 10.11 -18.98 -11.99
N LEU A 440 10.72 -18.59 -13.13
CA LEU A 440 10.95 -19.47 -14.29
C LEU A 440 11.84 -20.67 -13.97
N LYS A 441 12.92 -20.48 -13.19
CA LYS A 441 13.81 -21.55 -12.74
C LYS A 441 13.17 -22.49 -11.70
N GLY A 442 11.95 -22.22 -11.26
CA GLY A 442 11.23 -23.05 -10.29
C GLY A 442 11.88 -23.13 -8.91
N LYS A 443 12.80 -22.21 -8.56
CA LYS A 443 13.50 -22.22 -7.25
C LYS A 443 12.57 -21.95 -6.05
N TRP A 444 11.36 -21.45 -6.29
CA TRP A 444 10.32 -21.30 -5.29
C TRP A 444 9.77 -22.64 -4.78
N LYS A 445 9.81 -23.72 -5.59
CA LYS A 445 9.29 -25.04 -5.24
C LYS A 445 9.97 -25.64 -4.02
N TYR A 446 11.29 -25.48 -3.90
CA TYR A 446 12.07 -25.99 -2.76
C TYR A 446 11.64 -25.41 -1.42
N ARG A 447 10.97 -24.25 -1.39
CA ARG A 447 10.51 -23.62 -0.17
C ARG A 447 9.04 -23.84 0.14
N VAL A 448 8.27 -24.11 -0.89
CA VAL A 448 6.81 -24.21 -0.82
C VAL A 448 6.38 -25.64 -0.50
N TYR A 449 7.14 -26.63 -0.95
CA TYR A 449 6.80 -28.05 -0.81
C TYR A 449 7.68 -28.82 0.20
N GLN A 450 8.58 -28.12 0.90
CA GLN A 450 9.28 -28.61 2.10
C GLN A 450 8.53 -28.16 3.37
#